data_0551a1ecfd52a51eb76ddb5b280e2017
#
_entry.id   0551a1ecfd52a51eb76ddb5b280e2017
#
_cell.length_a   1.000
_cell.length_b   1.000
_cell.length_c   1.000
_cell.angle_alpha   90.00
_cell.angle_beta   90.00
_cell.angle_gamma   90.00
#
_symmetry.space_group_name_H-M   'P 1'
#
loop_
_entity.id
_entity.type
_entity.pdbx_description
1 polymer ?
#
loop_
_entity_poly.entity_id
_entity_poly.type
_entity_poly.pdbx_seq_one_letter_code
_entity_poly.pdbx_strand_id
1 'polypeptide(L)'
;MELYTNARFISCEKENRIYTAMAVKGGHIVWLGDESSIPPRYGKAKRVDLGGATVTPAFGDTHMHFGSLCVFENTFYLMDVKNFAEAKAAVRRYADSHRKNKVLMGYGCTANTVAEHRLPEKRDLDDWTERPLMVMKYDGHAAVCNSAMLALLSDKVKSDPGCNTETGWLYQSAFYNGVNEAT
;
A
#
# COMPACT_ATOMS: atom_id res chain seq x y z
N MET A 1 -0.71 32.00 -20.24
CA MET A 1 -1.27 32.37 -18.94
C MET A 1 -2.71 31.91 -18.90
N GLU A 2 -3.09 31.20 -17.87
CA GLU A 2 -4.44 30.68 -17.68
C GLU A 2 -5.02 31.23 -16.37
N LEU A 3 -6.33 31.49 -16.37
CA LEU A 3 -7.08 31.95 -15.21
C LEU A 3 -8.18 30.92 -14.92
N TYR A 4 -8.00 30.17 -13.89
CA TYR A 4 -8.97 29.17 -13.39
C TYR A 4 -9.98 29.88 -12.50
N THR A 5 -11.28 29.63 -12.74
CA THR A 5 -12.42 30.27 -12.06
C THR A 5 -13.48 29.23 -11.72
N ASN A 6 -14.50 29.65 -10.98
CA ASN A 6 -15.63 28.79 -10.60
C ASN A 6 -15.13 27.52 -9.89
N ALA A 7 -14.32 27.68 -8.85
CA ALA A 7 -13.75 26.57 -8.05
C ALA A 7 -13.55 26.99 -6.60
N ARG A 8 -13.29 26.00 -5.75
CA ARG A 8 -12.89 26.17 -4.36
C ARG A 8 -11.41 25.79 -4.22
N PHE A 9 -10.52 26.77 -4.19
CA PHE A 9 -9.09 26.56 -4.02
C PHE A 9 -8.74 26.58 -2.54
N ILE A 10 -8.36 25.42 -1.99
CA ILE A 10 -7.91 25.25 -0.60
C ILE A 10 -6.39 25.32 -0.62
N SER A 11 -5.80 26.46 -0.22
CA SER A 11 -4.33 26.66 -0.31
C SER A 11 -3.54 25.95 0.78
N CYS A 12 -4.20 25.58 1.88
CA CYS A 12 -3.57 25.04 3.09
C CYS A 12 -2.59 25.99 3.80
N GLU A 13 -2.53 27.29 3.41
CA GLU A 13 -1.69 28.30 4.08
C GLU A 13 -2.23 28.69 5.47
N LYS A 14 -3.58 28.73 5.58
CA LYS A 14 -4.29 29.03 6.83
C LYS A 14 -5.55 28.18 6.89
N GLU A 15 -5.95 27.85 8.11
CA GLU A 15 -7.19 27.13 8.36
C GLU A 15 -8.40 27.87 7.76
N ASN A 16 -9.25 27.13 7.08
CA ASN A 16 -10.50 27.61 6.44
C ASN A 16 -10.33 28.70 5.36
N ARG A 17 -9.10 28.96 4.87
CA ARG A 17 -8.90 29.89 3.76
C ARG A 17 -9.21 29.23 2.42
N ILE A 18 -10.25 29.71 1.78
CA ILE A 18 -10.70 29.26 0.46
C ILE A 18 -10.65 30.47 -0.49
N TYR A 19 -10.10 30.25 -1.69
CA TYR A 19 -10.10 31.19 -2.79
C TYR A 19 -11.01 30.68 -3.91
N THR A 20 -11.46 31.57 -4.82
CA THR A 20 -12.38 31.18 -5.90
C THR A 20 -11.80 31.37 -7.30
N ALA A 21 -10.60 31.95 -7.42
CA ALA A 21 -9.88 32.07 -8.68
C ALA A 21 -8.36 31.95 -8.49
N MET A 22 -7.69 31.46 -9.54
CA MET A 22 -6.24 31.22 -9.56
C MET A 22 -5.65 31.55 -10.94
N ALA A 23 -4.60 32.37 -11.01
CA ALA A 23 -3.86 32.63 -12.25
C ALA A 23 -2.56 31.82 -12.27
N VAL A 24 -2.31 31.14 -13.41
CA VAL A 24 -1.12 30.32 -13.65
C VAL A 24 -0.37 30.82 -14.89
N LYS A 25 0.95 30.93 -14.77
CA LYS A 25 1.84 31.28 -15.88
C LYS A 25 3.10 30.44 -15.83
N GLY A 26 3.42 29.75 -16.93
CA GLY A 26 4.62 28.92 -17.01
C GLY A 26 4.69 27.80 -15.95
N GLY A 27 3.55 27.20 -15.57
CA GLY A 27 3.47 26.16 -14.55
C GLY A 27 3.49 26.68 -13.10
N HIS A 28 3.55 28.00 -12.89
CA HIS A 28 3.59 28.62 -11.56
C HIS A 28 2.29 29.36 -11.24
N ILE A 29 1.79 29.24 -10.01
CA ILE A 29 0.70 30.06 -9.49
C ILE A 29 1.27 31.47 -9.29
N VAL A 30 0.74 32.46 -10.05
CA VAL A 30 1.18 33.85 -9.99
C VAL A 30 0.17 34.74 -9.26
N TRP A 31 -1.00 34.21 -8.98
CA TRP A 31 -2.01 34.89 -8.16
C TRP A 31 -3.07 33.87 -7.71
N LEU A 32 -3.56 34.07 -6.50
CA LEU A 32 -4.65 33.29 -5.89
C LEU A 32 -5.53 34.29 -5.11
N GLY A 33 -6.84 34.26 -5.33
CA GLY A 33 -7.77 35.21 -4.72
C GLY A 33 -9.22 34.93 -5.03
N ASP A 34 -10.08 35.90 -4.74
CA ASP A 34 -11.49 35.77 -5.01
C ASP A 34 -11.83 36.21 -6.45
N GLU A 35 -12.73 35.48 -7.09
CA GLU A 35 -13.12 35.74 -8.50
C GLU A 35 -13.64 37.18 -8.68
N SER A 36 -14.31 37.74 -7.66
CA SER A 36 -14.76 39.13 -7.64
C SER A 36 -13.65 40.18 -7.63
N SER A 37 -12.42 39.77 -7.28
CA SER A 37 -11.26 40.66 -7.11
C SER A 37 -10.11 40.38 -8.08
N ILE A 38 -10.39 39.74 -9.21
CA ILE A 38 -9.37 39.42 -10.24
C ILE A 38 -8.68 40.70 -10.70
N PRO A 39 -7.35 40.82 -10.57
CA PRO A 39 -6.62 41.99 -11.03
C PRO A 39 -6.76 42.19 -12.55
N PRO A 40 -6.91 43.45 -13.03
CA PRO A 40 -7.07 43.76 -14.47
C PRO A 40 -5.98 43.17 -15.38
N ARG A 41 -4.77 43.01 -14.85
CA ARG A 41 -3.63 42.40 -15.59
C ARG A 41 -3.87 40.94 -16.02
N TYR A 42 -4.84 40.26 -15.43
CA TYR A 42 -5.24 38.90 -15.78
C TYR A 42 -6.48 38.83 -16.70
N GLY A 43 -7.10 39.97 -17.03
CA GLY A 43 -8.33 40.04 -17.82
C GLY A 43 -8.20 39.45 -19.23
N LYS A 44 -6.99 39.41 -19.82
CA LYS A 44 -6.71 38.78 -21.10
C LYS A 44 -6.23 37.32 -21.01
N ALA A 45 -6.17 36.73 -19.83
CA ALA A 45 -5.78 35.35 -19.66
C ALA A 45 -6.85 34.40 -20.22
N LYS A 46 -6.43 33.24 -20.73
CA LYS A 46 -7.36 32.17 -21.12
C LYS A 46 -8.11 31.70 -19.87
N ARG A 47 -9.41 31.89 -19.85
CA ARG A 47 -10.26 31.42 -18.74
C ARG A 47 -10.52 29.93 -18.87
N VAL A 48 -10.44 29.23 -17.72
CA VAL A 48 -10.76 27.81 -17.54
C VAL A 48 -11.77 27.72 -16.41
N ASP A 49 -13.01 27.40 -16.77
CA ASP A 49 -14.08 27.15 -15.80
C ASP A 49 -13.93 25.73 -15.22
N LEU A 50 -13.84 25.59 -13.89
CA LEU A 50 -13.69 24.31 -13.20
C LEU A 50 -15.01 23.75 -12.67
N GLY A 51 -16.16 24.36 -12.99
CA GLY A 51 -17.48 23.81 -12.73
C GLY A 51 -17.81 23.59 -11.24
N GLY A 52 -17.25 24.41 -10.34
CA GLY A 52 -17.46 24.27 -8.90
C GLY A 52 -16.54 23.24 -8.22
N ALA A 53 -15.52 22.71 -8.93
CA ALA A 53 -14.60 21.72 -8.37
C ALA A 53 -13.83 22.25 -7.16
N THR A 54 -13.44 21.34 -6.27
CA THR A 54 -12.49 21.64 -5.19
C THR A 54 -11.06 21.31 -5.66
N VAL A 55 -10.16 22.26 -5.51
CA VAL A 55 -8.75 22.15 -5.88
C VAL A 55 -7.90 22.27 -4.62
N THR A 56 -7.01 21.31 -4.40
CA THR A 56 -6.05 21.29 -3.30
C THR A 56 -4.63 21.18 -3.82
N PRO A 57 -3.60 21.54 -3.05
CA PRO A 57 -2.24 21.11 -3.34
C PRO A 57 -2.18 19.60 -3.53
N ALA A 58 -1.28 19.14 -4.38
CA ALA A 58 -1.01 17.71 -4.50
C ALA A 58 -0.54 17.14 -3.16
N PHE A 59 -0.95 15.93 -2.86
CA PHE A 59 -0.47 15.25 -1.65
C PHE A 59 1.01 14.89 -1.81
N GLY A 60 1.80 15.18 -0.77
CA GLY A 60 3.16 14.69 -0.63
C GLY A 60 3.19 13.62 0.46
N ASP A 61 3.52 12.38 0.09
CA ASP A 61 3.77 11.34 1.08
C ASP A 61 5.17 11.53 1.63
N THR A 62 5.27 11.95 2.90
CA THR A 62 6.54 12.20 3.59
C THR A 62 7.06 10.99 4.36
N HIS A 63 6.29 9.88 4.37
CA HIS A 63 6.65 8.63 5.03
C HIS A 63 6.22 7.44 4.17
N MET A 64 7.15 6.90 3.38
CA MET A 64 6.89 5.78 2.48
C MET A 64 7.93 4.68 2.67
N HIS A 65 7.48 3.44 2.78
CA HIS A 65 8.32 2.24 2.75
C HIS A 65 8.47 1.74 1.30
N PHE A 66 9.19 2.49 0.46
CA PHE A 66 9.28 2.22 -0.98
C PHE A 66 9.83 0.81 -1.29
N GLY A 67 10.87 0.37 -0.56
CA GLY A 67 11.42 -0.98 -0.73
C GLY A 67 10.39 -2.08 -0.43
N SER A 68 9.61 -1.93 0.64
CA SER A 68 8.54 -2.86 0.98
C SER A 68 7.42 -2.86 -0.06
N LEU A 69 7.04 -1.70 -0.59
CA LEU A 69 6.07 -1.59 -1.67
C LEU A 69 6.51 -2.38 -2.90
N CYS A 70 7.78 -2.24 -3.32
CA CYS A 70 8.32 -2.99 -4.47
C CYS A 70 8.23 -4.52 -4.27
N VAL A 71 8.45 -5.00 -3.05
CA VAL A 71 8.27 -6.43 -2.72
C VAL A 71 6.79 -6.81 -2.81
N PHE A 72 5.90 -6.03 -2.19
CA PHE A 72 4.46 -6.35 -2.11
C PHE A 72 3.77 -6.34 -3.47
N GLU A 73 4.10 -5.39 -4.35
CA GLU A 73 3.57 -5.32 -5.72
C GLU A 73 3.92 -6.53 -6.60
N ASN A 74 4.97 -7.27 -6.23
CA ASN A 74 5.38 -8.51 -6.92
C ASN A 74 4.90 -9.79 -6.24
N THR A 75 3.95 -9.69 -5.31
CA THR A 75 3.38 -10.82 -4.56
C THR A 75 1.89 -10.99 -4.87
N PHE A 76 1.28 -12.08 -4.41
CA PHE A 76 -0.19 -12.16 -4.46
C PHE A 76 -0.84 -11.43 -3.28
N TYR A 77 -2.07 -10.98 -3.50
CA TYR A 77 -2.79 -10.09 -2.59
C TYR A 77 -3.95 -10.81 -1.89
N LEU A 78 -4.06 -10.64 -0.56
CA LEU A 78 -5.07 -11.31 0.28
C LEU A 78 -6.00 -10.36 1.04
N MET A 79 -5.89 -9.03 0.88
CA MET A 79 -6.74 -8.10 1.63
C MET A 79 -8.24 -8.24 1.34
N ASP A 80 -8.58 -8.69 0.13
CA ASP A 80 -9.98 -8.77 -0.34
C ASP A 80 -10.63 -10.13 -0.07
N VAL A 81 -9.86 -11.13 0.39
CA VAL A 81 -10.40 -12.47 0.67
C VAL A 81 -11.32 -12.45 1.88
N LYS A 82 -12.37 -13.25 1.84
CA LYS A 82 -13.41 -13.30 2.87
C LYS A 82 -13.28 -14.49 3.83
N ASN A 83 -12.46 -15.46 3.49
CA ASN A 83 -12.23 -16.67 4.28
C ASN A 83 -10.94 -17.38 3.83
N PHE A 84 -10.49 -18.36 4.60
CA PHE A 84 -9.29 -19.13 4.29
C PHE A 84 -9.41 -20.01 3.05
N ALA A 85 -10.61 -20.40 2.66
CA ALA A 85 -10.83 -21.15 1.42
C ALA A 85 -10.52 -20.27 0.18
N GLU A 86 -10.91 -19.00 0.20
CA GLU A 86 -10.57 -18.02 -0.84
C GLU A 86 -9.06 -17.71 -0.83
N ALA A 87 -8.45 -17.59 0.34
CA ALA A 87 -6.99 -17.41 0.47
C ALA A 87 -6.24 -18.60 -0.14
N LYS A 88 -6.63 -19.82 0.19
CA LYS A 88 -6.10 -21.06 -0.40
C LYS A 88 -6.21 -21.07 -1.93
N ALA A 89 -7.38 -20.69 -2.45
CA ALA A 89 -7.59 -20.60 -3.89
C ALA A 89 -6.69 -19.55 -4.55
N ALA A 90 -6.48 -18.39 -3.91
CA ALA A 90 -5.58 -17.35 -4.41
C ALA A 90 -4.12 -17.84 -4.43
N VAL A 91 -3.65 -18.49 -3.36
CA VAL A 91 -2.31 -19.09 -3.28
C VAL A 91 -2.11 -20.11 -4.42
N ARG A 92 -3.05 -21.00 -4.64
CA ARG A 92 -2.96 -22.04 -5.67
C ARG A 92 -2.92 -21.44 -7.07
N ARG A 93 -3.80 -20.48 -7.39
CA ARG A 93 -3.75 -19.76 -8.68
C ARG A 93 -2.41 -19.09 -8.92
N TYR A 94 -1.87 -18.42 -7.90
CA TYR A 94 -0.56 -17.78 -8.00
C TYR A 94 0.56 -18.82 -8.21
N ALA A 95 0.54 -19.92 -7.46
CA ALA A 95 1.50 -21.01 -7.57
C ALA A 95 1.52 -21.64 -8.97
N ASP A 96 0.35 -21.82 -9.59
CA ASP A 96 0.21 -22.38 -10.93
C ASP A 96 0.77 -21.45 -12.03
N SER A 97 0.58 -20.14 -11.87
CA SER A 97 1.10 -19.15 -12.81
C SER A 97 2.57 -18.82 -12.59
N HIS A 98 3.13 -19.10 -11.40
CA HIS A 98 4.51 -18.78 -11.01
C HIS A 98 5.33 -20.03 -10.65
N ARG A 99 5.32 -21.03 -11.54
CA ARG A 99 5.96 -22.33 -11.31
C ARG A 99 7.48 -22.27 -11.09
N LYS A 100 8.14 -21.23 -11.59
CA LYS A 100 9.59 -21.04 -11.47
C LYS A 100 10.03 -20.40 -10.15
N ASN A 101 9.11 -19.78 -9.41
CA ASN A 101 9.45 -19.15 -8.14
C ASN A 101 9.80 -20.24 -7.12
N LYS A 102 10.93 -20.11 -6.44
CA LYS A 102 11.32 -21.02 -5.36
C LYS A 102 10.46 -20.83 -4.12
N VAL A 103 10.11 -19.59 -3.82
CA VAL A 103 9.27 -19.17 -2.70
C VAL A 103 8.03 -18.47 -3.25
N LEU A 104 6.89 -18.74 -2.65
CA LEU A 104 5.66 -18.01 -2.88
C LEU A 104 5.52 -16.94 -1.80
N MET A 105 5.33 -15.70 -2.20
CA MET A 105 5.13 -14.59 -1.28
C MET A 105 3.77 -13.95 -1.49
N GLY A 106 3.06 -13.69 -0.40
CA GLY A 106 1.78 -12.99 -0.40
C GLY A 106 1.76 -11.86 0.60
N TYR A 107 0.84 -10.93 0.42
CA TYR A 107 0.67 -9.76 1.27
C TYR A 107 -0.80 -9.55 1.64
N GLY A 108 -1.01 -9.07 2.85
CA GLY A 108 -2.30 -8.53 3.24
C GLY A 108 -3.18 -9.45 4.07
N CYS A 109 -2.63 -10.50 4.74
CA CYS A 109 -3.47 -11.29 5.64
C CYS A 109 -3.92 -10.44 6.84
N THR A 110 -5.21 -10.58 7.17
CA THR A 110 -5.85 -9.86 8.28
C THR A 110 -6.97 -10.72 8.89
N ALA A 111 -7.19 -10.57 10.19
CA ALA A 111 -8.31 -11.21 10.90
C ALA A 111 -9.65 -10.46 10.71
N ASN A 112 -9.61 -9.21 10.23
CA ASN A 112 -10.79 -8.34 10.22
C ASN A 112 -11.74 -8.62 9.07
N THR A 113 -11.25 -9.18 7.95
CA THR A 113 -12.03 -9.38 6.73
C THR A 113 -12.43 -10.84 6.52
N VAL A 114 -11.81 -11.78 7.23
CA VAL A 114 -12.02 -13.22 7.05
C VAL A 114 -13.04 -13.77 8.05
N ALA A 115 -13.86 -14.72 7.62
CA ALA A 115 -14.89 -15.36 8.41
C ALA A 115 -14.37 -16.13 9.63
N GLU A 116 -13.12 -16.57 9.57
CA GLU A 116 -12.44 -17.26 10.68
C GLU A 116 -12.09 -16.35 11.85
N HIS A 117 -12.14 -15.01 11.68
CA HIS A 117 -11.85 -13.98 12.69
C HIS A 117 -10.50 -14.17 13.39
N ARG A 118 -9.54 -14.79 12.73
CA ARG A 118 -8.17 -14.99 13.19
C ARG A 118 -7.18 -14.84 12.04
N LEU A 119 -5.92 -14.60 12.39
CA LEU A 119 -4.83 -14.69 11.42
C LEU A 119 -4.55 -16.16 11.07
N PRO A 120 -4.08 -16.45 9.86
CA PRO A 120 -3.65 -17.79 9.51
C PRO A 120 -2.38 -18.17 10.28
N GLU A 121 -2.22 -19.46 10.51
CA GLU A 121 -1.03 -20.06 11.11
C GLU A 121 -0.35 -21.02 10.14
N LYS A 122 0.84 -21.49 10.49
CA LYS A 122 1.62 -22.48 9.74
C LYS A 122 0.76 -23.63 9.19
N ARG A 123 -0.10 -24.21 10.03
CA ARG A 123 -0.98 -25.34 9.67
C ARG A 123 -1.98 -24.99 8.55
N ASP A 124 -2.47 -23.73 8.54
CA ASP A 124 -3.37 -23.30 7.49
C ASP A 124 -2.61 -23.16 6.16
N LEU A 125 -1.39 -22.59 6.20
CA LEU A 125 -0.54 -22.43 5.03
C LEU A 125 -0.03 -23.78 4.50
N ASP A 126 0.22 -24.75 5.39
CA ASP A 126 0.58 -26.13 5.00
C ASP A 126 -0.56 -26.82 4.22
N ASP A 127 -1.83 -26.53 4.58
CA ASP A 127 -2.99 -27.00 3.83
C ASP A 127 -3.18 -26.27 2.48
N TRP A 128 -2.69 -25.03 2.36
CA TRP A 128 -2.85 -24.26 1.14
C TRP A 128 -1.88 -24.70 0.05
N THR A 129 -0.64 -25.03 0.39
CA THR A 129 0.39 -25.48 -0.56
C THR A 129 1.56 -26.20 0.13
N GLU A 130 2.14 -27.17 -0.56
CA GLU A 130 3.38 -27.84 -0.16
C GLU A 130 4.65 -27.03 -0.50
N ARG A 131 4.52 -26.01 -1.37
CA ARG A 131 5.63 -25.13 -1.76
C ARG A 131 5.96 -24.15 -0.64
N PRO A 132 7.22 -23.71 -0.50
CA PRO A 132 7.59 -22.66 0.44
C PRO A 132 6.70 -21.43 0.29
N LEU A 133 5.99 -21.06 1.35
CA LEU A 133 5.01 -19.97 1.35
C LEU A 133 5.24 -19.06 2.55
N MET A 134 5.37 -17.76 2.29
CA MET A 134 5.37 -16.68 3.26
C MET A 134 4.24 -15.70 2.96
N VAL A 135 3.43 -15.37 3.95
CA VAL A 135 2.35 -14.39 3.83
C VAL A 135 2.57 -13.25 4.82
N MET A 136 2.79 -12.07 4.30
CA MET A 136 2.98 -10.85 5.11
C MET A 136 1.65 -10.33 5.61
N LYS A 137 1.64 -9.89 6.86
CA LYS A 137 0.49 -9.23 7.46
C LYS A 137 0.20 -7.89 6.77
N TYR A 138 -1.05 -7.45 6.81
CA TYR A 138 -1.53 -6.24 6.14
C TYR A 138 -0.76 -4.96 6.50
N ASP A 139 -0.16 -4.88 7.69
CA ASP A 139 0.62 -3.74 8.18
C ASP A 139 2.11 -3.80 7.80
N GLY A 140 2.58 -4.92 7.20
CA GLY A 140 3.96 -5.08 6.77
C GLY A 140 4.99 -5.26 7.90
N HIS A 141 4.56 -5.62 9.12
CA HIS A 141 5.45 -5.76 10.28
C HIS A 141 5.60 -7.19 10.79
N ALA A 142 4.93 -8.13 10.16
CA ALA A 142 5.02 -9.55 10.49
C ALA A 142 4.70 -10.40 9.27
N ALA A 143 5.12 -11.66 9.28
CA ALA A 143 4.75 -12.65 8.28
C ALA A 143 4.50 -14.01 8.93
N VAL A 144 3.68 -14.81 8.28
CA VAL A 144 3.49 -16.23 8.63
C VAL A 144 4.09 -17.10 7.53
N CYS A 145 4.77 -18.16 7.93
CA CYS A 145 5.43 -19.12 7.06
C CYS A 145 4.82 -20.51 7.23
N ASN A 146 4.72 -21.25 6.13
CA ASN A 146 4.43 -22.69 6.22
C ASN A 146 5.69 -23.50 6.60
N SER A 147 5.51 -24.78 6.84
CA SER A 147 6.60 -25.69 7.22
C SER A 147 7.73 -25.73 6.19
N ALA A 148 7.39 -25.72 4.90
CA ALA A 148 8.39 -25.72 3.82
C ALA A 148 9.20 -24.43 3.77
N MET A 149 8.60 -23.27 4.04
CA MET A 149 9.32 -21.98 4.14
C MET A 149 10.20 -21.93 5.37
N LEU A 150 9.71 -22.35 6.54
CA LEU A 150 10.51 -22.42 7.77
C LEU A 150 11.74 -23.31 7.62
N ALA A 151 11.64 -24.40 6.84
CA ALA A 151 12.78 -25.28 6.57
C ALA A 151 13.89 -24.59 5.75
N LEU A 152 13.55 -23.60 4.94
CA LEU A 152 14.53 -22.84 4.14
C LEU A 152 15.21 -21.72 4.94
N LEU A 153 14.57 -21.23 6.01
CA LEU A 153 15.15 -20.14 6.83
C LEU A 153 16.38 -20.61 7.59
N SER A 154 17.35 -19.72 7.71
CA SER A 154 18.59 -19.97 8.47
C SER A 154 18.30 -20.18 9.95
N ASP A 155 19.25 -20.82 10.65
CA ASP A 155 19.16 -20.98 12.10
C ASP A 155 19.18 -19.64 12.83
N LYS A 156 19.79 -18.61 12.24
CA LYS A 156 19.77 -17.25 12.76
C LYS A 156 18.34 -16.71 12.86
N VAL A 157 17.51 -16.91 11.83
CA VAL A 157 16.10 -16.47 11.85
C VAL A 157 15.28 -17.34 12.79
N LYS A 158 15.46 -18.66 12.74
CA LYS A 158 14.69 -19.62 13.56
C LYS A 158 14.96 -19.47 15.06
N SER A 159 16.17 -19.06 15.47
CA SER A 159 16.53 -18.83 16.87
C SER A 159 16.23 -17.42 17.37
N ASP A 160 15.79 -16.52 16.49
CA ASP A 160 15.40 -15.16 16.88
C ASP A 160 14.15 -15.21 17.78
N PRO A 161 14.11 -14.47 18.91
CA PRO A 161 12.94 -14.41 19.79
C PRO A 161 11.63 -14.02 19.09
N GLY A 162 11.72 -13.30 17.98
CA GLY A 162 10.56 -12.95 17.14
C GLY A 162 10.08 -14.08 16.22
N CYS A 163 10.75 -15.24 16.20
CA CYS A 163 10.34 -16.39 15.40
C CYS A 163 9.58 -17.42 16.24
N ASN A 164 8.33 -17.66 15.90
CA ASN A 164 7.54 -18.75 16.49
C ASN A 164 7.39 -19.88 15.47
N THR A 165 8.18 -20.93 15.59
CA THR A 165 8.19 -22.07 14.67
C THR A 165 6.96 -22.99 14.80
N GLU A 166 6.18 -22.89 15.90
CA GLU A 166 4.93 -23.64 16.04
C GLU A 166 3.81 -23.03 15.21
N THR A 167 3.62 -21.71 15.34
CA THR A 167 2.58 -20.97 14.61
C THR A 167 3.02 -20.51 13.23
N GLY A 168 4.33 -20.46 12.98
CA GLY A 168 4.93 -19.98 11.74
C GLY A 168 5.15 -18.47 11.69
N TRP A 169 4.79 -17.73 12.72
CA TRP A 169 4.87 -16.29 12.74
C TRP A 169 6.29 -15.77 12.98
N LEU A 170 6.66 -14.78 12.18
CA LEU A 170 7.87 -13.98 12.27
C LEU A 170 7.51 -12.54 12.59
N TYR A 171 8.14 -11.96 13.60
CA TYR A 171 7.95 -10.58 14.04
C TYR A 171 9.29 -9.84 14.10
N GLN A 172 9.25 -8.52 13.99
CA GLN A 172 10.42 -7.64 14.15
C GLN A 172 11.66 -8.12 13.37
N SER A 173 12.80 -8.36 14.04
CA SER A 173 14.06 -8.81 13.41
C SER A 173 13.91 -10.11 12.64
N ALA A 174 13.18 -11.09 13.19
CA ALA A 174 12.89 -12.35 12.49
C ALA A 174 12.12 -12.11 11.18
N PHE A 175 11.15 -11.19 11.17
CA PHE A 175 10.40 -10.82 9.99
C PHE A 175 11.31 -10.21 8.90
N TYR A 176 12.08 -9.16 9.23
CA TYR A 176 12.94 -8.52 8.24
C TYR A 176 14.02 -9.44 7.70
N ASN A 177 14.67 -10.23 8.57
CA ASN A 177 15.65 -11.21 8.13
C ASN A 177 15.02 -12.33 7.30
N GLY A 178 13.84 -12.82 7.69
CA GLY A 178 13.11 -13.85 6.96
C GLY A 178 12.67 -13.41 5.57
N VAL A 179 12.19 -12.17 5.43
CA VAL A 179 11.86 -11.59 4.10
C VAL A 179 13.11 -11.49 3.22
N ASN A 180 14.24 -11.03 3.79
CA ASN A 180 15.49 -10.93 3.03
C ASN A 180 16.02 -12.29 2.57
N GLU A 181 15.76 -13.38 3.31
CA GLU A 181 16.15 -14.73 2.90
C GLU A 181 15.17 -15.35 1.88
N ALA A 182 13.93 -14.83 1.80
CA ALA A 182 12.89 -15.28 0.88
C ALA A 182 12.94 -14.61 -0.50
N THR A 183 13.59 -13.45 -0.61
CA THR A 183 13.73 -12.65 -1.84
C THR A 183 15.08 -12.83 -2.51
#